data_cbfdfce3cee1b7934b2ec9f71727ee97
#
_entry.id   cbfdfce3cee1b7934b2ec9f71727ee97
#
_cell.length_a   1.000
_cell.length_b   1.000
_cell.length_c   1.000
_cell.angle_alpha   90.00
_cell.angle_beta   90.00
_cell.angle_gamma   90.00
#
_symmetry.space_group_name_H-M   'P 1'
#
loop_
_entity.id
_entity.type
_entity.pdbx_description
1 polymer ?
#
loop_
_entity_poly.entity_id
_entity_poly.type
_entity_poly.pdbx_seq_one_letter_code
_entity_poly.pdbx_strand_id
1 'polypeptide(L)'
;MAEPSISRRRFIRIGAALGAGAAGASLISACSSSGRSGSSGSGEKTTAGAVQGASQAGGDTTVAQVQSGAVIAQESEVPTGSAIEFTDEENGQPAVLVHLQSGDFAAYSAVCTHRQCTVGYKASEGELACPCHGSVFDPENDGAVVNGPAAKPLPKIPVRTQNGEIVRA
;
A
#
# COMPACT_ATOMS: atom_id res chain seq x y z
N MET A 1 -24.45 -24.55 34.48
CA MET A 1 -24.62 -25.12 33.14
C MET A 1 -23.47 -24.58 32.31
N ALA A 2 -22.51 -25.41 31.97
CA ALA A 2 -21.28 -25.04 31.33
C ALA A 2 -21.39 -25.31 29.82
N GLU A 3 -21.22 -24.30 28.99
CA GLU A 3 -21.20 -24.39 27.54
C GLU A 3 -19.83 -24.96 27.06
N PRO A 4 -19.81 -25.93 26.13
CA PRO A 4 -18.57 -26.51 25.65
C PRO A 4 -17.90 -25.57 24.61
N SER A 5 -16.66 -25.18 24.90
CA SER A 5 -15.79 -24.47 23.95
C SER A 5 -15.40 -25.40 22.81
N ILE A 6 -15.84 -25.10 21.60
CA ILE A 6 -15.48 -25.82 20.39
C ILE A 6 -14.07 -25.39 19.95
N SER A 7 -13.11 -26.28 20.21
CA SER A 7 -11.73 -26.14 19.73
C SER A 7 -11.65 -26.27 18.21
N ARG A 8 -11.23 -25.20 17.53
CA ARG A 8 -11.00 -25.15 16.07
C ARG A 8 -9.64 -25.71 15.63
N ARG A 9 -9.15 -26.74 16.34
CA ARG A 9 -7.94 -27.44 15.92
C ARG A 9 -8.29 -28.81 15.35
N ARG A 10 -8.67 -28.86 14.05
CA ARG A 10 -8.58 -30.08 13.23
C ARG A 10 -9.08 -29.79 11.82
N PHE A 11 -8.15 -29.46 10.92
CA PHE A 11 -8.23 -29.87 9.51
C PHE A 11 -6.87 -29.62 8.83
N ILE A 12 -5.92 -30.49 9.14
CA ILE A 12 -4.79 -30.73 8.25
C ILE A 12 -4.73 -32.25 8.08
N ARG A 13 -5.06 -32.73 6.90
CA ARG A 13 -4.55 -33.98 6.30
C ARG A 13 -5.03 -34.06 4.85
N ILE A 14 -4.06 -34.08 4.01
CA ILE A 14 -3.56 -35.06 3.05
C ILE A 14 -3.96 -34.73 1.62
N GLY A 15 -2.91 -34.54 0.80
CA GLY A 15 -2.99 -34.58 -0.65
C GLY A 15 -1.57 -34.55 -1.24
N ALA A 16 -0.82 -35.66 -1.05
CA ALA A 16 0.39 -35.91 -1.83
C ALA A 16 -0.04 -36.48 -3.19
N ALA A 17 0.30 -35.81 -4.29
CA ALA A 17 0.26 -36.40 -5.62
C ALA A 17 1.56 -36.07 -6.36
N LEU A 18 2.31 -37.11 -6.62
CA LEU A 18 3.48 -37.22 -7.47
C LEU A 18 3.07 -36.90 -8.92
N GLY A 19 3.78 -36.02 -9.58
CA GLY A 19 3.73 -35.78 -11.01
C GLY A 19 5.10 -35.43 -11.54
N ALA A 20 5.83 -36.45 -12.00
CA ALA A 20 7.03 -36.32 -12.80
C ALA A 20 6.67 -35.99 -14.25
N GLY A 21 7.41 -35.10 -14.89
CA GLY A 21 7.22 -34.87 -16.32
C GLY A 21 8.01 -33.71 -16.89
N ALA A 22 9.14 -34.08 -17.48
CA ALA A 22 9.70 -33.64 -18.77
C ALA A 22 10.29 -32.23 -18.93
N ALA A 23 11.55 -32.29 -19.23
CA ALA A 23 12.44 -31.33 -19.85
C ALA A 23 11.89 -30.67 -21.12
N GLY A 24 12.14 -29.37 -21.26
CA GLY A 24 11.98 -28.63 -22.50
C GLY A 24 12.97 -27.47 -22.51
N ALA A 25 14.13 -27.72 -23.11
CA ALA A 25 15.10 -26.69 -23.46
C ALA A 25 14.60 -25.92 -24.68
N SER A 26 14.63 -24.61 -24.64
CA SER A 26 14.58 -23.74 -25.83
C SER A 26 15.45 -22.52 -25.63
N LEU A 27 16.42 -22.49 -26.49
CA LEU A 27 17.48 -21.50 -26.68
C LEU A 27 16.94 -20.32 -27.52
N ILE A 28 17.75 -19.22 -27.46
CA ILE A 28 17.86 -18.13 -28.45
C ILE A 28 16.79 -17.05 -28.33
N SER A 29 17.11 -15.74 -28.19
CA SER A 29 17.89 -14.95 -29.14
C SER A 29 18.36 -13.66 -28.50
N ALA A 30 19.63 -13.35 -28.67
CA ALA A 30 20.24 -12.04 -28.50
C ALA A 30 19.83 -11.12 -29.66
N CYS A 31 19.45 -9.88 -29.37
CA CYS A 31 19.54 -8.78 -30.32
C CYS A 31 20.16 -7.57 -29.63
N SER A 32 21.44 -7.41 -29.90
CA SER A 32 22.16 -6.14 -29.85
C SER A 32 21.63 -5.18 -30.90
N SER A 33 21.42 -3.92 -30.55
CA SER A 33 21.64 -2.83 -31.49
C SER A 33 22.13 -1.58 -30.79
N SER A 34 23.39 -1.33 -31.01
CA SER A 34 24.10 -0.06 -30.83
C SER A 34 23.64 0.97 -31.86
N GLY A 35 23.64 2.23 -31.51
CA GLY A 35 23.50 3.32 -32.49
C GLY A 35 23.35 4.65 -31.81
N ARG A 36 24.44 5.35 -31.56
CA ARG A 36 24.99 6.62 -32.08
C ARG A 36 24.19 7.86 -31.70
N SER A 37 24.79 8.73 -30.89
CA SER A 37 25.64 9.90 -31.20
C SER A 37 25.07 10.90 -32.20
N GLY A 38 24.95 12.15 -31.77
CA GLY A 38 24.83 13.39 -32.60
C GLY A 38 23.89 14.35 -31.90
N SER A 39 24.21 15.47 -31.55
CA SER A 39 25.12 16.55 -31.86
C SER A 39 24.37 17.86 -31.59
N SER A 40 24.99 18.72 -30.88
CA SER A 40 24.88 20.17 -30.75
C SER A 40 23.93 20.94 -31.69
N GLY A 41 23.19 21.88 -31.10
CA GLY A 41 22.52 22.97 -31.84
C GLY A 41 22.12 24.07 -30.89
N SER A 42 22.95 25.09 -30.81
CA SER A 42 22.67 26.40 -30.20
C SER A 42 21.73 27.21 -31.09
N GLY A 43 20.91 28.05 -30.49
CA GLY A 43 20.28 29.18 -31.22
C GLY A 43 18.88 29.48 -30.74
N GLU A 44 18.79 30.53 -30.08
CA GLU A 44 18.16 31.84 -30.30
C GLU A 44 16.69 32.01 -29.94
N LYS A 45 16.53 32.86 -29.00
CA LYS A 45 15.59 33.99 -28.75
C LYS A 45 14.39 34.14 -29.71
N THR A 46 13.17 34.26 -29.23
CA THR A 46 12.34 35.46 -29.24
C THR A 46 10.85 35.17 -28.99
N THR A 47 10.23 35.99 -28.14
CA THR A 47 8.90 36.60 -28.16
C THR A 47 7.66 35.78 -27.74
N ALA A 48 7.04 36.37 -26.73
CA ALA A 48 5.66 36.42 -26.28
C ALA A 48 4.57 35.83 -27.21
N GLY A 49 3.68 35.02 -26.60
CA GLY A 49 2.40 34.65 -27.18
C GLY A 49 1.54 34.05 -26.10
N ALA A 50 0.67 34.84 -25.50
CA ALA A 50 -0.40 34.36 -24.66
C ALA A 50 -1.43 33.64 -25.55
N VAL A 51 -1.74 32.39 -25.19
CA VAL A 51 -2.99 31.74 -25.59
C VAL A 51 -3.48 30.87 -24.45
N GLN A 52 -4.72 31.18 -24.09
CA GLN A 52 -5.57 30.47 -23.16
C GLN A 52 -5.94 29.08 -23.70
N GLY A 53 -6.13 28.14 -22.78
CA GLY A 53 -7.11 27.06 -22.93
C GLY A 53 -6.54 25.72 -23.36
N ALA A 54 -6.52 24.80 -22.43
CA ALA A 54 -7.17 23.50 -22.54
C ALA A 54 -6.89 22.69 -21.28
N SER A 55 -7.94 22.41 -20.56
CA SER A 55 -8.01 21.39 -19.51
C SER A 55 -7.47 20.06 -20.06
N GLN A 56 -6.37 19.59 -19.53
CA GLN A 56 -6.00 18.19 -19.67
C GLN A 56 -6.20 17.55 -18.28
N ALA A 57 -7.19 16.66 -18.26
CA ALA A 57 -7.39 15.72 -17.18
C ALA A 57 -6.18 14.78 -17.12
N GLY A 58 -5.14 15.19 -16.43
CA GLY A 58 -4.07 14.32 -15.95
C GLY A 58 -4.55 13.77 -14.62
N GLY A 59 -4.72 12.45 -14.54
CA GLY A 59 -4.96 11.77 -13.27
C GLY A 59 -3.74 11.96 -12.38
N ASP A 60 -3.74 13.05 -11.66
CA ASP A 60 -2.80 13.31 -10.56
C ASP A 60 -3.34 12.51 -9.36
N THR A 61 -2.64 11.45 -9.01
CA THR A 61 -2.85 10.78 -7.73
C THR A 61 -2.31 11.75 -6.67
N THR A 62 -3.11 12.75 -6.38
CA THR A 62 -2.81 13.71 -5.32
C THR A 62 -2.90 12.95 -4.02
N VAL A 63 -1.75 12.62 -3.44
CA VAL A 63 -1.67 12.13 -2.06
C VAL A 63 -2.18 13.27 -1.18
N ALA A 64 -3.41 13.16 -0.70
CA ALA A 64 -4.03 14.18 0.12
C ALA A 64 -3.26 14.33 1.44
N GLN A 65 -2.85 15.54 1.74
CA GLN A 65 -2.24 15.88 3.03
C GLN A 65 -3.35 16.14 4.05
N VAL A 66 -3.34 15.43 5.19
CA VAL A 66 -4.45 15.43 6.15
C VAL A 66 -3.99 15.84 7.55
N GLN A 67 -4.55 16.95 8.03
CA GLN A 67 -4.36 17.49 9.40
C GLN A 67 -5.42 16.93 10.37
N SER A 68 -5.21 17.13 11.69
CA SER A 68 -6.20 16.76 12.70
C SER A 68 -7.56 17.40 12.41
N GLY A 69 -8.61 16.57 12.31
CA GLY A 69 -9.93 16.98 11.89
C GLY A 69 -10.13 17.11 10.37
N ALA A 70 -9.07 16.93 9.58
CA ALA A 70 -9.18 16.91 8.12
C ALA A 70 -9.68 15.54 7.61
N VAL A 71 -10.41 15.57 6.50
CA VAL A 71 -10.98 14.37 5.86
C VAL A 71 -9.87 13.60 5.18
N ILE A 72 -9.71 12.32 5.54
CA ILE A 72 -8.78 11.41 4.89
C ILE A 72 -9.43 10.81 3.64
N ALA A 73 -10.68 10.34 3.77
CA ALA A 73 -11.45 9.71 2.70
C ALA A 73 -12.95 9.74 2.99
N GLN A 74 -13.76 9.50 1.96
CA GLN A 74 -15.15 9.09 2.14
C GLN A 74 -15.19 7.61 2.50
N GLU A 75 -16.05 7.21 3.43
CA GLU A 75 -16.25 5.82 3.83
C GLU A 75 -16.57 4.91 2.62
N SER A 76 -17.39 5.42 1.68
CA SER A 76 -17.79 4.71 0.47
C SER A 76 -16.65 4.49 -0.55
N GLU A 77 -15.55 5.22 -0.42
CA GLU A 77 -14.39 5.11 -1.32
C GLU A 77 -13.42 3.99 -0.92
N VAL A 78 -13.55 3.50 0.32
CA VAL A 78 -12.66 2.46 0.87
C VAL A 78 -13.46 1.20 1.16
N PRO A 79 -13.61 0.27 0.22
CA PRO A 79 -14.32 -1.00 0.44
C PRO A 79 -13.70 -1.82 1.58
N THR A 80 -14.52 -2.63 2.26
CA THR A 80 -14.03 -3.54 3.30
C THR A 80 -12.91 -4.44 2.79
N GLY A 81 -11.85 -4.58 3.56
CA GLY A 81 -10.65 -5.34 3.18
C GLY A 81 -9.77 -4.62 2.17
N SER A 82 -9.96 -3.32 1.97
CA SER A 82 -9.07 -2.49 1.15
C SER A 82 -8.36 -1.42 1.99
N ALA A 83 -7.43 -0.70 1.36
CA ALA A 83 -6.71 0.37 2.00
C ALA A 83 -6.39 1.49 1.01
N ILE A 84 -6.19 2.69 1.53
CA ILE A 84 -5.67 3.84 0.81
C ILE A 84 -4.44 4.40 1.51
N GLU A 85 -3.50 4.91 0.72
CA GLU A 85 -2.33 5.61 1.24
C GLU A 85 -2.60 7.12 1.30
N PHE A 86 -2.09 7.77 2.33
CA PHE A 86 -2.18 9.21 2.50
C PHE A 86 -0.92 9.77 3.17
N THR A 87 -0.76 11.07 3.18
CA THR A 87 0.29 11.74 3.96
C THR A 87 -0.30 12.29 5.24
N ASP A 88 0.23 11.86 6.38
CA ASP A 88 -0.13 12.44 7.67
C ASP A 88 0.52 13.83 7.80
N GLU A 89 -0.30 14.88 7.75
CA GLU A 89 0.19 16.26 7.77
C GLU A 89 0.79 16.69 9.11
N GLU A 90 0.48 15.96 10.19
CA GLU A 90 1.08 16.27 11.50
C GLU A 90 2.60 16.07 11.49
N ASN A 91 3.08 15.11 10.71
CA ASN A 91 4.49 14.78 10.65
C ASN A 91 5.07 14.69 9.22
N GLY A 92 4.24 14.87 8.18
CA GLY A 92 4.63 14.78 6.77
C GLY A 92 5.03 13.39 6.32
N GLN A 93 4.68 12.35 7.07
CA GLN A 93 5.07 10.97 6.78
C GLN A 93 3.98 10.21 6.02
N PRO A 94 4.38 9.19 5.22
CA PRO A 94 3.42 8.30 4.59
C PRO A 94 2.62 7.53 5.65
N ALA A 95 1.33 7.38 5.39
CA ALA A 95 0.38 6.69 6.24
C ALA A 95 -0.57 5.85 5.39
N VAL A 96 -1.23 4.90 6.02
CA VAL A 96 -2.19 4.00 5.38
C VAL A 96 -3.46 3.92 6.22
N LEU A 97 -4.61 4.08 5.58
CA LEU A 97 -5.93 3.84 6.13
C LEU A 97 -6.44 2.50 5.62
N VAL A 98 -6.85 1.63 6.50
CA VAL A 98 -7.36 0.28 6.18
C VAL A 98 -8.81 0.19 6.63
N HIS A 99 -9.70 -0.29 5.76
CA HIS A 99 -11.03 -0.73 6.14
C HIS A 99 -10.96 -2.20 6.53
N LEU A 100 -11.01 -2.47 7.82
CA LEU A 100 -10.83 -3.78 8.41
C LEU A 100 -11.96 -4.74 8.02
N GLN A 101 -11.72 -6.05 8.14
CA GLN A 101 -12.76 -7.05 7.94
C GLN A 101 -13.86 -6.99 9.01
N SER A 102 -13.56 -6.43 10.18
CA SER A 102 -14.52 -6.13 11.24
C SER A 102 -15.55 -5.07 10.83
N GLY A 103 -15.26 -4.26 9.81
CA GLY A 103 -16.05 -3.12 9.37
C GLY A 103 -15.59 -1.78 9.96
N ASP A 104 -14.56 -1.80 10.80
CA ASP A 104 -13.97 -0.59 11.38
C ASP A 104 -12.87 -0.02 10.47
N PHE A 105 -12.52 1.26 10.67
CA PHE A 105 -11.37 1.89 10.02
C PHE A 105 -10.21 2.01 10.99
N ALA A 106 -9.03 1.65 10.53
CA ALA A 106 -7.78 1.83 11.26
C ALA A 106 -6.73 2.50 10.39
N ALA A 107 -6.01 3.47 10.94
CA ALA A 107 -4.91 4.13 10.24
C ALA A 107 -3.59 3.94 10.98
N TYR A 108 -2.53 3.77 10.20
CA TYR A 108 -1.17 3.54 10.69
C TYR A 108 -0.16 4.36 9.92
N SER A 109 0.94 4.72 10.60
CA SER A 109 2.13 5.17 9.89
C SER A 109 2.57 4.08 8.91
N ALA A 110 2.79 4.43 7.66
CA ALA A 110 3.34 3.52 6.67
C ALA A 110 4.88 3.43 6.74
N VAL A 111 5.50 3.95 7.79
CA VAL A 111 6.94 3.89 8.02
C VAL A 111 7.30 2.65 8.82
N CYS A 112 7.98 1.70 8.19
CA CYS A 112 8.39 0.43 8.80
C CYS A 112 9.30 0.67 10.02
N THR A 113 8.92 0.07 11.15
CA THR A 113 9.63 0.22 12.43
C THR A 113 10.99 -0.47 12.49
N HIS A 114 11.35 -1.26 11.45
CA HIS A 114 12.68 -1.84 11.32
C HIS A 114 13.70 -0.85 10.74
N ARG A 115 13.48 -0.35 9.52
CA ARG A 115 14.42 0.55 8.80
C ARG A 115 13.71 1.59 7.93
N GLN A 116 12.56 2.06 8.34
CA GLN A 116 11.85 3.20 7.74
C GLN A 116 11.48 3.08 6.25
N CYS A 117 11.50 1.87 5.67
CA CYS A 117 10.92 1.64 4.36
C CYS A 117 9.39 1.81 4.42
N THR A 118 8.78 2.23 3.33
CA THR A 118 7.33 2.33 3.26
C THR A 118 6.71 0.93 3.23
N VAL A 119 5.74 0.67 4.08
CA VAL A 119 4.91 -0.54 4.06
C VAL A 119 3.72 -0.32 3.15
N GLY A 120 3.29 -1.38 2.46
CA GLY A 120 2.08 -1.39 1.64
C GLY A 120 1.07 -2.41 2.14
N TYR A 121 -0.21 -2.21 1.80
CA TYR A 121 -1.28 -3.14 2.15
C TYR A 121 -1.40 -4.27 1.13
N LYS A 122 -1.51 -5.50 1.60
CA LYS A 122 -1.75 -6.71 0.81
C LYS A 122 -3.17 -7.20 1.03
N ALA A 123 -4.08 -6.80 0.16
CA ALA A 123 -5.50 -7.10 0.28
C ALA A 123 -5.81 -8.61 0.33
N SER A 124 -5.02 -9.46 -0.37
CA SER A 124 -5.20 -10.91 -0.35
C SER A 124 -4.91 -11.55 1.00
N GLU A 125 -4.08 -10.91 1.81
CA GLU A 125 -3.62 -11.39 3.11
C GLU A 125 -4.25 -10.61 4.27
N GLY A 126 -4.78 -9.41 3.98
CA GLY A 126 -5.30 -8.50 5.00
C GLY A 126 -4.20 -7.86 5.87
N GLU A 127 -2.98 -7.81 5.38
CA GLU A 127 -1.79 -7.46 6.15
C GLU A 127 -1.06 -6.24 5.56
N LEU A 128 -0.29 -5.57 6.41
CA LEU A 128 0.65 -4.52 6.02
C LEU A 128 2.05 -5.11 5.91
N ALA A 129 2.67 -5.04 4.74
CA ALA A 129 3.95 -5.68 4.47
C ALA A 129 5.03 -4.69 4.05
N CYS A 130 6.22 -4.84 4.63
CA CYS A 130 7.41 -4.07 4.27
C CYS A 130 8.21 -4.80 3.19
N PRO A 131 8.39 -4.22 1.98
CA PRO A 131 9.06 -4.89 0.88
C PRO A 131 10.58 -5.01 1.08
N CYS A 132 11.18 -4.21 1.96
CA CYS A 132 12.64 -4.17 2.13
C CYS A 132 13.20 -5.42 2.81
N HIS A 133 12.59 -5.85 3.92
CA HIS A 133 13.12 -6.95 4.75
C HIS A 133 12.02 -7.91 5.22
N GLY A 134 10.82 -7.84 4.63
CA GLY A 134 9.75 -8.80 4.89
C GLY A 134 9.09 -8.69 6.26
N SER A 135 9.15 -7.53 6.93
CA SER A 135 8.33 -7.32 8.12
C SER A 135 6.86 -7.25 7.73
N VAL A 136 6.01 -7.93 8.50
CA VAL A 136 4.57 -8.02 8.30
C VAL A 136 3.87 -7.58 9.58
N PHE A 137 2.79 -6.80 9.42
CA PHE A 137 2.04 -6.23 10.53
C PHE A 137 0.55 -6.50 10.33
N ASP A 138 -0.15 -6.77 11.42
CA ASP A 138 -1.57 -7.07 11.44
C ASP A 138 -2.40 -5.81 11.77
N PRO A 139 -3.14 -5.25 10.80
CA PRO A 139 -3.97 -4.08 11.06
C PRO A 139 -5.19 -4.37 11.94
N GLU A 140 -5.68 -5.61 11.99
CA GLU A 140 -6.77 -6.01 12.89
C GLU A 140 -6.33 -6.07 14.36
N ASN A 141 -5.03 -6.15 14.61
CA ASN A 141 -4.42 -6.25 15.94
C ASN A 141 -3.47 -5.08 16.19
N ASP A 142 -3.97 -3.84 16.08
CA ASP A 142 -3.25 -2.60 16.38
C ASP A 142 -1.88 -2.46 15.72
N GLY A 143 -1.73 -2.99 14.50
CA GLY A 143 -0.48 -2.94 13.75
C GLY A 143 0.62 -3.81 14.33
N ALA A 144 0.27 -4.83 15.10
CA ALA A 144 1.22 -5.76 15.72
C ALA A 144 2.11 -6.44 14.70
N VAL A 145 3.35 -6.71 15.07
CA VAL A 145 4.29 -7.46 14.23
C VAL A 145 3.87 -8.93 14.16
N VAL A 146 3.60 -9.42 12.96
CA VAL A 146 3.30 -10.83 12.69
C VAL A 146 4.55 -11.60 12.32
N ASN A 147 5.42 -10.97 11.52
CA ASN A 147 6.64 -11.60 11.02
C ASN A 147 7.72 -10.56 10.69
N GLY A 148 8.95 -11.02 10.58
CA GLY A 148 10.10 -10.25 10.12
C GLY A 148 10.90 -9.56 11.21
N PRO A 149 11.89 -8.73 10.82
CA PRO A 149 12.85 -8.16 11.75
C PRO A 149 12.34 -6.92 12.53
N ALA A 150 11.13 -6.42 12.27
CA ALA A 150 10.57 -5.33 13.06
C ALA A 150 10.30 -5.81 14.50
N ALA A 151 10.68 -5.00 15.49
CA ALA A 151 10.53 -5.32 16.90
C ALA A 151 9.38 -4.56 17.59
N LYS A 152 8.72 -3.66 16.85
CA LYS A 152 7.65 -2.81 17.39
C LYS A 152 6.49 -2.75 16.37
N PRO A 153 5.23 -2.61 16.85
CA PRO A 153 4.09 -2.40 15.97
C PRO A 153 4.23 -1.12 15.15
N LEU A 154 3.44 -0.99 14.11
CA LEU A 154 3.29 0.29 13.41
C LEU A 154 2.57 1.29 14.32
N PRO A 155 3.04 2.54 14.37
CA PRO A 155 2.33 3.59 15.12
C PRO A 155 0.92 3.79 14.56
N LYS A 156 -0.07 3.73 15.43
CA LYS A 156 -1.48 3.97 15.08
C LYS A 156 -1.73 5.47 14.98
N ILE A 157 -2.47 5.87 13.96
CA ILE A 157 -2.95 7.24 13.75
C ILE A 157 -4.41 7.26 14.18
N PRO A 158 -4.80 8.12 15.12
CA PRO A 158 -6.19 8.22 15.56
C PRO A 158 -7.09 8.68 14.41
N VAL A 159 -8.14 7.92 14.13
CA VAL A 159 -9.16 8.27 13.13
C VAL A 159 -10.54 8.02 13.70
N ARG A 160 -11.54 8.71 13.16
CA ARG A 160 -12.96 8.49 13.47
C ARG A 160 -13.81 8.66 12.22
N THR A 161 -14.92 7.96 12.16
CA THR A 161 -15.95 8.19 11.14
C THR A 161 -16.90 9.28 11.59
N GLN A 162 -17.15 10.28 10.75
CA GLN A 162 -18.07 11.39 11.00
C GLN A 162 -18.80 11.73 9.71
N ASN A 163 -20.15 11.63 9.71
CA ASN A 163 -21.00 11.93 8.55
C ASN A 163 -20.63 11.19 7.25
N GLY A 164 -20.15 9.95 7.34
CA GLY A 164 -19.69 9.18 6.19
C GLY A 164 -18.29 9.51 5.71
N GLU A 165 -17.57 10.34 6.45
CA GLU A 165 -16.18 10.70 6.21
C GLU A 165 -15.28 10.09 7.29
N ILE A 166 -14.12 9.64 6.89
CA ILE A 166 -13.06 9.23 7.81
C ILE A 166 -12.14 10.42 8.01
N VAL A 167 -12.10 10.91 9.25
CA VAL A 167 -11.31 12.08 9.61
C VAL A 167 -10.23 11.71 10.63
N ARG A 168 -9.12 12.41 10.58
CA ARG A 168 -8.09 12.31 11.62
C ARG A 168 -8.64 12.88 12.94
N ALA A 169 -8.48 12.12 14.03
CA ALA A 169 -9.01 12.50 15.35
C ALA A 169 -7.98 13.27 16.19
#